data_b894cbb9feb68c68df91b0602833bcaf
#
_entry.id   b894cbb9feb68c68df91b0602833bcaf
#
_cell.length_a   1.000
_cell.length_b   1.000
_cell.length_c   1.000
_cell.angle_alpha   90.00
_cell.angle_beta   90.00
_cell.angle_gamma   90.00
#
_symmetry.space_group_name_H-M   'P 1'
#
loop_
_entity.id
_entity.type
_entity.pdbx_description
1 polymer ?
#
loop_
_entity_poly.entity_id
_entity_poly.type
_entity_poly.pdbx_seq_one_letter_code
_entity_poly.pdbx_strand_id
1 'polypeptide(L)'
;MLIRRRSILTGFVCWLLLPLTARADALAEFMPTARLVGAARFKVIFFKIYDAELFAPNGKFRRTGPYALRLTYLINAKKDRIISSTVKEMKRQKAASKSVIEGWIPLMEQHFISMDEGSQADFINTGDGRLLLTANGKLISEIDDAAFTTALMNVWLGPKVRDKKFQDRLMGRAR
;
A
#
# COMPACT_ATOMS: atom_id res chain seq x y z
N MET A 1 25.66 72.35 19.89
CA MET A 1 25.34 71.08 20.61
C MET A 1 24.34 70.30 19.72
N LEU A 2 24.85 69.38 18.89
CA LEU A 2 24.07 68.68 17.88
C LEU A 2 23.72 67.26 18.41
N ILE A 3 22.43 67.03 18.60
CA ILE A 3 21.88 65.75 19.02
C ILE A 3 21.57 64.93 17.75
N ARG A 4 22.36 63.85 17.52
CA ARG A 4 22.18 62.89 16.44
C ARG A 4 21.08 61.91 16.84
N ARG A 5 19.93 61.91 16.15
CA ARG A 5 18.91 60.87 16.26
C ARG A 5 19.35 59.68 15.46
N ARG A 6 19.52 58.52 16.12
CA ARG A 6 19.72 57.19 15.49
C ARG A 6 18.35 56.59 15.24
N SER A 7 18.01 56.43 13.96
CA SER A 7 16.84 55.65 13.53
C SER A 7 17.22 54.18 13.53
N ILE A 8 16.53 53.38 14.36
CA ILE A 8 16.63 51.90 14.37
C ILE A 8 15.57 51.41 13.39
N LEU A 9 16.02 50.89 12.23
CA LEU A 9 15.18 50.12 11.30
C LEU A 9 15.00 48.71 11.87
N THR A 10 13.81 48.44 12.41
CA THR A 10 13.40 47.09 12.81
C THR A 10 12.93 46.35 11.56
N GLY A 11 13.81 45.49 11.00
CA GLY A 11 13.45 44.61 9.89
C GLY A 11 12.48 43.53 10.35
N PHE A 12 11.26 43.59 9.86
CA PHE A 12 10.23 42.58 10.08
C PHE A 12 10.50 41.41 9.11
N VAL A 13 11.13 40.34 9.61
CA VAL A 13 11.31 39.12 8.85
C VAL A 13 9.98 38.35 8.84
N CYS A 14 9.21 38.53 7.76
CA CYS A 14 8.00 37.78 7.51
C CYS A 14 8.40 36.34 7.12
N TRP A 15 8.32 35.38 8.06
CA TRP A 15 8.43 33.98 7.76
C TRP A 15 7.18 33.56 7.00
N LEU A 16 7.33 33.37 5.68
CA LEU A 16 6.34 32.73 4.83
C LEU A 16 6.25 31.24 5.26
N LEU A 17 5.28 30.94 6.12
CA LEU A 17 4.81 29.59 6.37
C LEU A 17 4.13 29.09 5.08
N LEU A 18 4.91 28.46 4.20
CA LEU A 18 4.32 27.70 3.10
C LEU A 18 3.46 26.58 3.72
N PRO A 19 2.17 26.49 3.38
CA PRO A 19 1.35 25.39 3.84
C PRO A 19 1.97 24.11 3.26
N LEU A 20 2.47 23.22 4.11
CA LEU A 20 2.66 21.82 3.72
C LEU A 20 1.27 21.33 3.29
N THR A 21 1.06 21.22 1.99
CA THR A 21 -0.12 20.52 1.46
C THR A 21 0.00 19.07 1.93
N ALA A 22 -0.67 18.76 3.02
CA ALA A 22 -0.84 17.39 3.47
C ALA A 22 -1.48 16.64 2.29
N ARG A 23 -0.68 15.79 1.65
CA ARG A 23 -1.18 14.94 0.55
C ARG A 23 -2.25 14.06 1.19
N ALA A 24 -3.50 14.19 0.74
CA ALA A 24 -4.59 13.36 1.23
C ALA A 24 -4.17 11.89 1.04
N ASP A 25 -4.03 11.16 2.15
CA ASP A 25 -3.74 9.73 2.11
C ASP A 25 -5.08 9.03 1.89
N ALA A 26 -5.28 8.48 0.69
CA ALA A 26 -6.51 7.76 0.36
C ALA A 26 -6.82 6.66 1.38
N LEU A 27 -5.81 6.03 1.98
CA LEU A 27 -6.04 5.06 3.06
C LEU A 27 -6.76 5.70 4.25
N ALA A 28 -6.41 6.92 4.64
CA ALA A 28 -7.08 7.63 5.73
C ALA A 28 -8.51 8.06 5.36
N GLU A 29 -8.75 8.36 4.08
CA GLU A 29 -10.09 8.68 3.57
C GLU A 29 -11.02 7.46 3.62
N PHE A 30 -10.57 6.32 3.06
CA PHE A 30 -11.39 5.10 2.99
C PHE A 30 -11.42 4.30 4.30
N MET A 31 -10.44 4.49 5.17
CA MET A 31 -10.35 3.79 6.45
C MET A 31 -9.82 4.73 7.56
N PRO A 32 -10.66 5.67 8.05
CA PRO A 32 -10.22 6.69 9.03
C PRO A 32 -9.70 6.12 10.35
N THR A 33 -10.16 4.93 10.73
CA THR A 33 -9.74 4.25 11.96
C THR A 33 -8.59 3.28 11.75
N ALA A 34 -7.97 3.27 10.55
CA ALA A 34 -6.84 2.39 10.25
C ALA A 34 -5.68 2.62 11.21
N ARG A 35 -5.15 1.53 11.74
CA ARG A 35 -3.92 1.50 12.54
C ARG A 35 -3.05 0.35 12.04
N LEU A 36 -1.75 0.54 12.15
CA LEU A 36 -0.78 -0.50 11.78
C LEU A 36 -1.01 -1.76 12.62
N VAL A 37 -1.12 -2.90 11.95
CA VAL A 37 -1.15 -4.25 12.54
C VAL A 37 0.25 -4.81 12.63
N GLY A 38 1.02 -4.70 11.54
CA GLY A 38 2.39 -5.16 11.46
C GLY A 38 3.04 -4.77 10.14
N ALA A 39 4.35 -4.95 10.08
CA ALA A 39 5.17 -4.61 8.93
C ALA A 39 6.23 -5.68 8.66
N ALA A 40 6.56 -5.87 7.38
CA ALA A 40 7.57 -6.84 6.98
C ALA A 40 8.22 -6.42 5.65
N ARG A 41 9.52 -6.70 5.50
CA ARG A 41 10.24 -6.48 4.24
C ARG A 41 10.27 -7.75 3.43
N PHE A 42 9.78 -7.67 2.20
CA PHE A 42 9.85 -8.77 1.24
C PHE A 42 11.17 -8.73 0.48
N LYS A 43 11.83 -9.89 0.44
CA LYS A 43 13.11 -10.08 -0.26
C LYS A 43 13.03 -11.31 -1.16
N VAL A 44 13.70 -11.24 -2.28
CA VAL A 44 13.97 -12.39 -3.15
C VAL A 44 15.47 -12.62 -3.16
N ILE A 45 15.92 -13.71 -2.56
CA ILE A 45 17.34 -13.99 -2.32
C ILE A 45 17.94 -12.83 -1.49
N PHE A 46 18.74 -11.94 -2.09
CA PHE A 46 19.36 -10.78 -1.42
C PHE A 46 18.68 -9.45 -1.80
N PHE A 47 17.81 -9.45 -2.80
CA PHE A 47 17.16 -8.23 -3.29
C PHE A 47 15.96 -7.86 -2.45
N LYS A 48 15.96 -6.64 -1.93
CA LYS A 48 14.81 -6.03 -1.24
C LYS A 48 13.85 -5.54 -2.32
N ILE A 49 12.61 -6.03 -2.31
CA ILE A 49 11.62 -5.74 -3.35
C ILE A 49 10.66 -4.65 -2.90
N TYR A 50 10.09 -4.81 -1.69
CA TYR A 50 9.21 -3.81 -1.07
C TYR A 50 9.14 -4.00 0.44
N ASP A 51 8.77 -2.94 1.12
CA ASP A 51 8.26 -2.97 2.48
C ASP A 51 6.74 -3.10 2.43
N ALA A 52 6.20 -4.01 3.23
CA ALA A 52 4.77 -4.24 3.34
C ALA A 52 4.29 -3.87 4.74
N GLU A 53 3.15 -3.18 4.80
CA GLU A 53 2.49 -2.77 6.04
C GLU A 53 1.02 -3.17 5.96
N LEU A 54 0.53 -3.84 7.00
CA LEU A 54 -0.88 -4.20 7.12
C LEU A 54 -1.57 -3.22 8.06
N PHE A 55 -2.68 -2.66 7.59
CA PHE A 55 -3.53 -1.77 8.36
C PHE A 55 -4.93 -2.38 8.53
N ALA A 56 -5.53 -2.14 9.67
CA ALA A 56 -6.91 -2.56 9.95
C ALA A 56 -7.57 -1.56 10.90
N PRO A 57 -8.92 -1.51 10.97
CA PRO A 57 -9.63 -0.68 11.93
C PRO A 57 -9.14 -0.92 13.36
N ASN A 58 -8.72 0.15 14.02
CA ASN A 58 -8.16 0.10 15.38
C ASN A 58 -6.99 -0.91 15.58
N GLY A 59 -6.27 -1.25 14.51
CA GLY A 59 -5.17 -2.22 14.53
C GLY A 59 -5.62 -3.67 14.70
N LYS A 60 -6.90 -3.97 14.55
CA LYS A 60 -7.46 -5.32 14.77
C LYS A 60 -7.79 -5.98 13.43
N PHE A 61 -6.83 -6.73 12.90
CA PHE A 61 -7.00 -7.44 11.63
C PHE A 61 -8.00 -8.59 11.76
N ARG A 62 -8.96 -8.63 10.84
CA ARG A 62 -9.91 -9.73 10.62
C ARG A 62 -9.99 -10.03 9.13
N ARG A 63 -9.93 -11.31 8.74
CA ARG A 63 -9.99 -11.70 7.31
C ARG A 63 -11.29 -11.33 6.63
N THR A 64 -12.38 -11.29 7.36
CA THR A 64 -13.74 -10.98 6.87
C THR A 64 -14.13 -9.51 6.99
N GLY A 65 -13.24 -8.68 7.57
CA GLY A 65 -13.47 -7.26 7.73
C GLY A 65 -12.67 -6.42 6.73
N PRO A 66 -12.79 -5.09 6.80
CA PRO A 66 -11.94 -4.21 6.02
C PRO A 66 -10.50 -4.22 6.53
N TYR A 67 -9.56 -4.14 5.62
CA TYR A 67 -8.12 -4.00 5.90
C TYR A 67 -7.40 -3.51 4.65
N ALA A 68 -6.22 -2.95 4.83
CA ALA A 68 -5.39 -2.49 3.73
C ALA A 68 -3.96 -3.03 3.83
N LEU A 69 -3.39 -3.35 2.70
CA LEU A 69 -1.99 -3.70 2.54
C LEU A 69 -1.31 -2.59 1.75
N ARG A 70 -0.35 -1.90 2.38
CA ARG A 70 0.52 -0.90 1.74
C ARG A 70 1.82 -1.56 1.34
N LEU A 71 2.23 -1.35 0.10
CA LEU A 71 3.54 -1.75 -0.40
C LEU A 71 4.34 -0.50 -0.77
N THR A 72 5.49 -0.29 -0.12
CA THR A 72 6.47 0.72 -0.54
C THR A 72 7.55 0.02 -1.34
N TYR A 73 7.61 0.29 -2.64
CA TYR A 73 8.54 -0.37 -3.56
C TYR A 73 9.98 0.11 -3.32
N LEU A 74 10.92 -0.82 -3.30
CA LEU A 74 12.35 -0.57 -3.13
C LEU A 74 13.14 -0.78 -4.43
N ILE A 75 12.42 -1.01 -5.52
CA ILE A 75 12.91 -1.16 -6.89
C ILE A 75 11.84 -0.67 -7.86
N ASN A 76 12.23 -0.36 -9.08
CA ASN A 76 11.29 -0.14 -10.18
C ASN A 76 10.61 -1.46 -10.54
N ALA A 77 9.29 -1.51 -10.48
CA ALA A 77 8.47 -2.69 -10.79
C ALA A 77 7.55 -2.43 -11.98
N LYS A 78 7.87 -3.02 -13.12
CA LYS A 78 7.02 -2.92 -14.32
C LYS A 78 5.71 -3.68 -14.12
N LYS A 79 4.60 -3.13 -14.62
CA LYS A 79 3.25 -3.72 -14.54
C LYS A 79 3.24 -5.21 -14.90
N ASP A 80 3.85 -5.58 -16.03
CA ASP A 80 3.86 -6.97 -16.49
C ASP A 80 4.55 -7.92 -15.51
N ARG A 81 5.61 -7.44 -14.82
CA ARG A 81 6.29 -8.18 -13.78
C ARG A 81 5.44 -8.34 -12.53
N ILE A 82 4.70 -7.30 -12.15
CA ILE A 82 3.76 -7.34 -11.03
C ILE A 82 2.68 -8.38 -11.33
N ILE A 83 2.04 -8.30 -12.51
CA ILE A 83 0.99 -9.23 -12.94
C ILE A 83 1.52 -10.66 -13.00
N SER A 84 2.63 -10.90 -13.68
CA SER A 84 3.18 -12.26 -13.84
C SER A 84 3.56 -12.89 -12.50
N SER A 85 4.11 -12.10 -11.56
CA SER A 85 4.43 -12.57 -10.21
C SER A 85 3.18 -12.88 -9.40
N THR A 86 2.14 -12.06 -9.49
CA THR A 86 0.85 -12.25 -8.84
C THR A 86 0.17 -13.53 -9.34
N VAL A 87 0.08 -13.71 -10.66
CA VAL A 87 -0.49 -14.91 -11.30
C VAL A 87 0.28 -16.17 -10.88
N LYS A 88 1.62 -16.12 -10.91
CA LYS A 88 2.48 -17.23 -10.48
C LYS A 88 2.20 -17.63 -9.04
N GLU A 89 2.04 -16.65 -8.15
CA GLU A 89 1.80 -16.90 -6.74
C GLU A 89 0.37 -17.42 -6.50
N MET A 90 -0.65 -16.87 -7.17
CA MET A 90 -2.02 -17.37 -7.13
C MET A 90 -2.11 -18.84 -7.61
N LYS A 91 -1.44 -19.17 -8.74
CA LYS A 91 -1.38 -20.55 -9.25
C LYS A 91 -0.68 -21.47 -8.25
N ARG A 92 0.45 -21.07 -7.66
CA ARG A 92 1.16 -21.83 -6.65
C ARG A 92 0.30 -22.12 -5.41
N GLN A 93 -0.44 -21.12 -4.96
CA GLN A 93 -1.34 -21.24 -3.81
C GLN A 93 -2.62 -22.03 -4.12
N LYS A 94 -2.91 -22.29 -5.40
CA LYS A 94 -4.19 -22.84 -5.88
C LYS A 94 -5.37 -21.98 -5.38
N ALA A 95 -5.24 -20.64 -5.57
CA ALA A 95 -6.22 -19.66 -5.12
C ALA A 95 -7.58 -19.84 -5.82
N ALA A 96 -7.56 -20.28 -7.08
CA ALA A 96 -8.71 -20.68 -7.88
C ALA A 96 -8.27 -21.69 -8.95
N SER A 97 -9.17 -22.13 -9.84
CA SER A 97 -8.82 -22.94 -11.00
C SER A 97 -7.87 -22.15 -11.94
N LYS A 98 -7.10 -22.88 -12.76
CA LYS A 98 -6.17 -22.25 -13.70
C LYS A 98 -6.89 -21.28 -14.66
N SER A 99 -8.05 -21.68 -15.18
CA SER A 99 -8.85 -20.86 -16.11
C SER A 99 -9.36 -19.58 -15.44
N VAL A 100 -9.81 -19.64 -14.20
CA VAL A 100 -10.26 -18.45 -13.43
C VAL A 100 -9.10 -17.49 -13.20
N ILE A 101 -7.92 -17.99 -12.79
CA ILE A 101 -6.75 -17.13 -12.59
C ILE A 101 -6.30 -16.48 -13.91
N GLU A 102 -6.36 -17.20 -15.01
CA GLU A 102 -6.05 -16.66 -16.34
C GLU A 102 -7.09 -15.62 -16.79
N GLY A 103 -8.36 -15.82 -16.44
CA GLY A 103 -9.43 -14.84 -16.67
C GLY A 103 -9.26 -13.52 -15.91
N TRP A 104 -8.49 -13.51 -14.80
CA TRP A 104 -8.16 -12.29 -14.07
C TRP A 104 -6.98 -11.49 -14.66
N ILE A 105 -6.24 -12.03 -15.65
CA ILE A 105 -5.12 -11.31 -16.26
C ILE A 105 -5.58 -9.98 -16.92
N PRO A 106 -6.62 -9.97 -17.79
CA PRO A 106 -7.11 -8.73 -18.35
C PRO A 106 -7.56 -7.70 -17.30
N LEU A 107 -8.17 -8.18 -16.19
CA LEU A 107 -8.55 -7.33 -15.07
C LEU A 107 -7.32 -6.65 -14.45
N MET A 108 -6.25 -7.40 -14.20
CA MET A 108 -5.00 -6.85 -13.69
C MET A 108 -4.33 -5.90 -14.70
N GLU A 109 -4.38 -6.22 -16.00
CA GLU A 109 -3.85 -5.35 -17.06
C GLU A 109 -4.58 -4.00 -17.13
N GLN A 110 -5.88 -3.99 -16.88
CA GLN A 110 -6.68 -2.77 -16.84
C GLN A 110 -6.37 -1.92 -15.61
N HIS A 111 -6.21 -2.52 -14.43
CA HIS A 111 -6.23 -1.83 -13.15
C HIS A 111 -4.85 -1.65 -12.49
N PHE A 112 -3.86 -2.47 -12.82
CA PHE A 112 -2.52 -2.34 -12.26
C PHE A 112 -1.67 -1.36 -13.06
N ILE A 113 -0.71 -0.74 -12.40
CA ILE A 113 0.25 0.18 -13.02
C ILE A 113 1.68 -0.24 -12.67
N SER A 114 2.66 0.29 -13.41
CA SER A 114 4.06 0.21 -13.02
C SER A 114 4.31 1.08 -11.79
N MET A 115 5.23 0.65 -10.94
CA MET A 115 5.61 1.35 -9.71
C MET A 115 7.10 1.68 -9.77
N ASP A 116 7.43 2.93 -9.48
CA ASP A 116 8.82 3.36 -9.36
C ASP A 116 9.34 3.08 -7.95
N GLU A 117 10.68 3.01 -7.81
CA GLU A 117 11.32 2.94 -6.51
C GLU A 117 10.88 4.12 -5.63
N GLY A 118 10.56 3.84 -4.37
CA GLY A 118 10.01 4.80 -3.41
C GLY A 118 8.50 5.03 -3.50
N SER A 119 7.83 4.54 -4.56
CA SER A 119 6.37 4.68 -4.71
C SER A 119 5.62 3.73 -3.78
N GLN A 120 4.41 4.15 -3.39
CA GLN A 120 3.51 3.37 -2.54
C GLN A 120 2.27 2.93 -3.31
N ALA A 121 1.86 1.68 -3.11
CA ALA A 121 0.58 1.16 -3.54
C ALA A 121 -0.21 0.65 -2.33
N ASP A 122 -1.48 1.05 -2.20
CA ASP A 122 -2.38 0.45 -1.22
C ASP A 122 -3.38 -0.45 -1.93
N PHE A 123 -3.57 -1.63 -1.37
CA PHE A 123 -4.61 -2.59 -1.70
C PHE A 123 -5.60 -2.58 -0.54
N ILE A 124 -6.73 -1.90 -0.70
CA ILE A 124 -7.73 -1.70 0.35
C ILE A 124 -8.90 -2.63 0.09
N ASN A 125 -9.02 -3.69 0.88
CA ASN A 125 -10.21 -4.52 0.94
C ASN A 125 -11.26 -3.80 1.79
N THR A 126 -12.38 -3.44 1.21
CA THR A 126 -13.45 -2.69 1.89
C THR A 126 -14.30 -3.55 2.85
N GLY A 127 -14.14 -4.88 2.78
CA GLY A 127 -14.88 -5.83 3.63
C GLY A 127 -16.20 -6.32 3.03
N ASP A 128 -16.67 -5.70 1.96
CA ASP A 128 -17.84 -6.12 1.17
C ASP A 128 -17.48 -6.85 -0.13
N GLY A 129 -16.20 -7.11 -0.33
CA GLY A 129 -15.65 -7.82 -1.50
C GLY A 129 -15.00 -6.93 -2.54
N ARG A 130 -15.13 -5.60 -2.45
CA ARG A 130 -14.46 -4.65 -3.35
C ARG A 130 -13.02 -4.42 -2.92
N LEU A 131 -12.20 -4.12 -3.92
CA LEU A 131 -10.80 -3.75 -3.78
C LEU A 131 -10.58 -2.34 -4.34
N LEU A 132 -10.08 -1.43 -3.51
CA LEU A 132 -9.61 -0.14 -3.96
C LEU A 132 -8.09 -0.20 -4.12
N LEU A 133 -7.59 0.33 -5.22
CA LEU A 133 -6.17 0.45 -5.50
C LEU A 133 -5.77 1.92 -5.45
N THR A 134 -4.72 2.23 -4.71
CA THR A 134 -4.15 3.57 -4.70
C THR A 134 -2.70 3.55 -5.17
N ALA A 135 -2.23 4.67 -5.67
CA ALA A 135 -0.81 4.90 -5.93
C ALA A 135 -0.41 6.25 -5.35
N ASN A 136 0.59 6.25 -4.50
CA ASN A 136 1.10 7.46 -3.84
C ASN A 136 -0.02 8.30 -3.20
N GLY A 137 -0.94 7.64 -2.49
CA GLY A 137 -2.05 8.25 -1.78
C GLY A 137 -3.24 8.68 -2.65
N LYS A 138 -3.24 8.38 -3.96
CA LYS A 138 -4.36 8.69 -4.85
C LYS A 138 -5.08 7.42 -5.27
N LEU A 139 -6.41 7.41 -5.22
CA LEU A 139 -7.21 6.32 -5.79
C LEU A 139 -6.97 6.25 -7.30
N ILE A 140 -6.59 5.08 -7.78
CA ILE A 140 -6.34 4.82 -9.22
C ILE A 140 -7.36 3.86 -9.80
N SER A 141 -7.97 3.01 -8.98
CA SER A 141 -8.92 2.00 -9.46
C SER A 141 -9.78 1.42 -8.35
N GLU A 142 -10.96 0.94 -8.75
CA GLU A 142 -11.85 0.12 -7.95
C GLU A 142 -12.19 -1.16 -8.72
N ILE A 143 -12.14 -2.31 -8.05
CA ILE A 143 -12.44 -3.63 -8.60
C ILE A 143 -13.54 -4.26 -7.76
N ASP A 144 -14.67 -4.57 -8.39
CA ASP A 144 -15.81 -5.25 -7.76
C ASP A 144 -15.81 -6.73 -8.17
N ASP A 145 -14.87 -7.48 -7.60
CA ASP A 145 -14.76 -8.93 -7.73
C ASP A 145 -14.24 -9.51 -6.40
N ALA A 146 -15.16 -10.02 -5.58
CA ALA A 146 -14.83 -10.56 -4.27
C ALA A 146 -13.91 -11.78 -4.31
N ALA A 147 -14.02 -12.60 -5.37
CA ALA A 147 -13.16 -13.77 -5.55
C ALA A 147 -11.73 -13.35 -5.91
N PHE A 148 -11.58 -12.39 -6.82
CA PHE A 148 -10.30 -11.78 -7.15
C PHE A 148 -9.67 -11.10 -5.93
N THR A 149 -10.44 -10.24 -5.24
CA THR A 149 -9.98 -9.54 -4.03
C THR A 149 -9.43 -10.52 -3.00
N THR A 150 -10.18 -11.58 -2.71
CA THR A 150 -9.74 -12.63 -1.78
C THR A 150 -8.47 -13.32 -2.27
N ALA A 151 -8.42 -13.71 -3.54
CA ALA A 151 -7.26 -14.39 -4.14
C ALA A 151 -6.01 -13.51 -4.12
N LEU A 152 -6.17 -12.23 -4.45
CA LEU A 152 -5.08 -11.26 -4.45
C LEU A 152 -4.53 -11.04 -3.04
N MET A 153 -5.38 -10.75 -2.07
CA MET A 153 -4.94 -10.51 -0.69
C MET A 153 -4.31 -11.76 -0.06
N ASN A 154 -4.73 -12.95 -0.47
CA ASN A 154 -4.13 -14.20 -0.03
C ASN A 154 -2.68 -14.40 -0.53
N VAL A 155 -2.21 -13.66 -1.52
CA VAL A 155 -0.80 -13.67 -1.94
C VAL A 155 0.11 -13.39 -0.74
N TRP A 156 -0.28 -12.47 0.14
CA TRP A 156 0.46 -12.08 1.35
C TRP A 156 -0.10 -12.65 2.64
N LEU A 157 -1.42 -12.78 2.73
CA LEU A 157 -2.11 -13.07 3.99
C LEU A 157 -2.69 -14.49 4.03
N GLY A 158 -2.66 -15.23 2.91
CA GLY A 158 -3.28 -16.54 2.75
C GLY A 158 -2.61 -17.65 3.57
N PRO A 159 -3.27 -18.81 3.71
CA PRO A 159 -2.74 -19.94 4.48
C PRO A 159 -1.53 -20.61 3.82
N LYS A 160 -1.38 -20.45 2.49
CA LYS A 160 -0.32 -21.07 1.69
C LYS A 160 0.79 -20.08 1.30
N VAL A 161 0.97 -19.01 2.05
CA VAL A 161 2.06 -18.06 1.82
C VAL A 161 3.41 -18.77 1.93
N ARG A 162 4.35 -18.41 1.06
CA ARG A 162 5.66 -19.06 0.99
C ARG A 162 6.55 -18.72 2.18
N ASP A 163 6.61 -17.46 2.54
CA ASP A 163 7.39 -16.96 3.68
C ASP A 163 6.48 -16.72 4.89
N LYS A 164 6.43 -17.72 5.78
CA LYS A 164 5.63 -17.64 7.02
C LYS A 164 6.16 -16.59 7.98
N LYS A 165 7.50 -16.38 8.03
CA LYS A 165 8.09 -15.37 8.92
C LYS A 165 7.72 -13.96 8.46
N PHE A 166 7.72 -13.71 7.15
CA PHE A 166 7.21 -12.48 6.57
C PHE A 166 5.74 -12.27 6.94
N GLN A 167 4.89 -13.28 6.72
CA GLN A 167 3.47 -13.23 7.04
C GLN A 167 3.21 -12.95 8.53
N ASP A 168 3.92 -13.62 9.43
CA ASP A 168 3.71 -13.48 10.88
C ASP A 168 4.08 -12.08 11.36
N ARG A 169 5.16 -11.49 10.81
CA ARG A 169 5.50 -10.08 11.06
C ARG A 169 4.43 -9.13 10.54
N LEU A 170 3.98 -9.35 9.31
CA LEU A 170 2.96 -8.53 8.67
C LEU A 170 1.62 -8.58 9.44
N MET A 171 1.29 -9.73 10.01
CA MET A 171 0.08 -9.92 10.83
C MET A 171 0.26 -9.57 12.31
N GLY A 172 1.41 -8.99 12.70
CA GLY A 172 1.69 -8.62 14.08
C GLY A 172 1.81 -9.81 15.05
N ARG A 173 2.12 -11.01 14.54
CA ARG A 173 2.24 -12.25 15.33
C ARG A 173 3.67 -12.55 15.76
N ALA A 174 4.65 -11.99 15.08
CA ALA A 174 6.06 -12.12 15.45
C ALA A 174 6.38 -11.10 16.55
N ARG A 175 6.87 -11.59 17.69
CA ARG A 175 7.51 -10.79 18.73
C ARG A 175 8.99 -10.63 18.46
#